data_672f6e6d4221831cf12fb17421de68c5
#
_entry.id   672f6e6d4221831cf12fb17421de68c5
#
_cell.length_a   1.000
_cell.length_b   1.000
_cell.length_c   1.000
_cell.angle_alpha   90.00
_cell.angle_beta   90.00
_cell.angle_gamma   90.00
#
_symmetry.space_group_name_H-M   'P 1'
#
loop_
_entity.id
_entity.type
_entity.pdbx_description
1 polymer ?
#
loop_
_entity_poly.entity_id
_entity_poly.type
_entity_poly.pdbx_seq_one_letter_code
_entity_poly.pdbx_strand_id
1 'polypeptide(L)'
;QRCAPAATAPTAFQTLAPRKRELRYTADHMDGRWIIRTNLRHKNYTLMSVADDAIASGTATWKDVTPASDTVFIENFKPFAGFIAIDQREGGNRIIRLLDSAGKSLPVKADEPAYRMALDVNEEPDTPWVRYTYGSLVTPTTTYEVNAKTGERRVLKVAPVPGYDPANYVTERVWATARDGTKIPVSVVYKKGVKRDGTAPLFQYAYGS
;
A
#
# COMPACT_ATOMS: atom_id res chain seq x y z
N GLN A 1 -17.49 15.09 -1.05
CA GLN A 1 -18.25 15.81 0.00
C GLN A 1 -17.50 15.61 1.33
N ARG A 2 -17.41 16.63 2.13
CA ARG A 2 -16.81 16.59 3.47
C ARG A 2 -17.74 17.18 4.51
N CYS A 3 -17.61 16.71 5.74
CA CYS A 3 -18.13 17.40 6.94
C CYS A 3 -16.95 18.03 7.69
N ALA A 4 -17.18 19.13 8.37
CA ALA A 4 -16.16 19.67 9.29
C ALA A 4 -15.93 18.66 10.42
N PRO A 5 -14.69 18.25 10.71
CA PRO A 5 -14.41 17.45 11.89
C PRO A 5 -14.78 18.26 13.14
N ALA A 6 -15.31 17.60 14.16
CA ALA A 6 -15.75 18.21 15.41
C ALA A 6 -16.93 19.20 15.31
N ALA A 7 -17.79 19.08 14.32
CA ALA A 7 -19.03 19.86 14.29
C ALA A 7 -19.98 19.34 15.37
N THR A 8 -20.39 20.22 16.28
CA THR A 8 -21.38 19.93 17.33
C THR A 8 -22.83 19.97 16.83
N ALA A 9 -23.04 20.36 15.57
CA ALA A 9 -24.30 20.40 14.86
C ALA A 9 -24.15 19.84 13.44
N PRO A 10 -25.23 19.33 12.80
CA PRO A 10 -25.18 18.91 11.41
C PRO A 10 -24.72 20.05 10.51
N THR A 11 -23.53 19.92 9.94
CA THR A 11 -23.00 20.87 8.94
C THR A 11 -23.35 20.39 7.55
N ALA A 12 -23.68 21.29 6.65
CA ALA A 12 -23.91 20.97 5.25
C ALA A 12 -22.64 20.37 4.62
N PHE A 13 -22.81 19.31 3.85
CA PHE A 13 -21.70 18.73 3.07
C PHE A 13 -21.16 19.75 2.10
N GLN A 14 -19.84 19.92 2.08
CA GLN A 14 -19.14 20.73 1.11
C GLN A 14 -18.47 19.86 0.06
N THR A 15 -18.50 20.28 -1.18
CA THR A 15 -17.86 19.57 -2.29
C THR A 15 -16.35 19.79 -2.24
N LEU A 16 -15.57 18.72 -2.08
CA LEU A 16 -14.10 18.76 -2.14
C LEU A 16 -13.61 19.04 -3.57
N ALA A 17 -14.25 18.43 -4.56
CA ALA A 17 -14.05 18.69 -5.98
C ALA A 17 -15.32 18.40 -6.76
N PRO A 18 -15.62 19.16 -7.83
CA PRO A 18 -16.75 18.87 -8.71
C PRO A 18 -16.55 17.52 -9.39
N ARG A 19 -17.68 16.84 -9.69
CA ARG A 19 -17.64 15.57 -10.42
C ARG A 19 -17.13 15.81 -11.85
N LYS A 20 -16.10 15.08 -12.24
CA LYS A 20 -15.54 15.07 -13.59
C LYS A 20 -15.49 13.63 -14.10
N ARG A 21 -15.87 13.44 -15.38
CA ARG A 21 -15.80 12.12 -16.02
C ARG A 21 -14.37 11.57 -15.94
N GLU A 22 -14.25 10.26 -15.62
CA GLU A 22 -12.98 9.52 -15.50
C GLU A 22 -12.05 9.97 -14.35
N LEU A 23 -12.33 11.08 -13.70
CA LEU A 23 -11.59 11.45 -12.48
C LEU A 23 -12.04 10.58 -11.31
N ARG A 24 -11.09 9.86 -10.74
CA ARG A 24 -11.29 9.03 -9.55
C ARG A 24 -10.44 9.57 -8.42
N TYR A 25 -11.01 9.65 -7.24
CA TYR A 25 -10.26 9.99 -6.04
C TYR A 25 -10.90 9.42 -4.79
N THR A 26 -10.06 9.17 -3.79
CA THR A 26 -10.41 8.93 -2.39
C THR A 26 -9.67 9.96 -1.54
N ALA A 27 -10.26 10.37 -0.44
CA ALA A 27 -9.67 11.39 0.42
C ALA A 27 -9.81 10.99 1.89
N ASP A 28 -8.81 11.33 2.70
CA ASP A 28 -8.82 11.23 4.14
C ASP A 28 -8.24 12.51 4.73
N HIS A 29 -8.61 12.85 5.97
CA HIS A 29 -8.28 14.14 6.59
C HIS A 29 -7.32 13.97 7.76
N MET A 30 -6.29 14.81 7.81
CA MET A 30 -5.34 14.88 8.92
C MET A 30 -4.63 16.24 8.98
N ASP A 31 -4.42 16.76 10.18
CA ASP A 31 -3.61 17.95 10.44
C ASP A 31 -4.04 19.17 9.60
N GLY A 32 -5.34 19.47 9.55
CA GLY A 32 -5.90 20.64 8.85
C GLY A 32 -5.79 20.57 7.32
N ARG A 33 -5.62 19.38 6.76
CA ARG A 33 -5.55 19.14 5.31
C ARG A 33 -6.16 17.82 4.90
N TRP A 34 -6.62 17.76 3.67
CA TRP A 34 -7.04 16.53 3.00
C TRP A 34 -5.88 15.95 2.23
N ILE A 35 -5.64 14.67 2.43
CA ILE A 35 -4.77 13.84 1.56
C ILE A 35 -5.67 13.12 0.59
N ILE A 36 -5.33 13.20 -0.69
CA ILE A 36 -6.18 12.76 -1.80
C ILE A 36 -5.39 11.81 -2.69
N ARG A 37 -5.83 10.57 -2.77
CA ARG A 37 -5.35 9.63 -3.78
C ARG A 37 -6.16 9.81 -5.05
N THR A 38 -5.52 10.12 -6.18
CA THR A 38 -6.24 10.46 -7.41
C THR A 38 -5.48 10.06 -8.66
N ASN A 39 -6.23 9.79 -9.74
CA ASN A 39 -5.69 9.58 -11.08
C ASN A 39 -5.57 10.89 -11.90
N LEU A 40 -5.69 12.05 -11.26
CA LEU A 40 -5.64 13.37 -11.93
C LEU A 40 -4.34 13.58 -12.72
N ARG A 41 -3.21 13.14 -12.17
CA ARG A 41 -1.87 13.28 -12.77
C ARG A 41 -1.44 12.06 -13.57
N HIS A 42 -1.86 10.87 -13.12
CA HIS A 42 -1.40 9.62 -13.71
C HIS A 42 -2.37 8.46 -13.46
N LYS A 43 -2.49 7.53 -14.43
CA LYS A 43 -3.32 6.32 -14.34
C LYS A 43 -2.99 5.44 -13.13
N ASN A 44 -1.73 5.45 -12.67
CA ASN A 44 -1.26 4.69 -11.50
C ASN A 44 -1.52 5.39 -10.16
N TYR A 45 -2.25 6.50 -10.18
CA TYR A 45 -2.56 7.36 -9.05
C TYR A 45 -1.34 8.06 -8.45
N THR A 46 -1.61 9.19 -7.84
CA THR A 46 -0.69 9.97 -7.01
C THR A 46 -1.40 10.38 -5.73
N LEU A 47 -0.66 10.75 -4.71
CA LEU A 47 -1.19 11.47 -3.57
C LEU A 47 -1.05 12.97 -3.81
N MET A 48 -2.13 13.67 -3.51
CA MET A 48 -2.17 15.14 -3.52
C MET A 48 -2.71 15.63 -2.18
N SER A 49 -2.56 16.90 -1.87
CA SER A 49 -3.10 17.51 -0.67
C SER A 49 -3.74 18.84 -0.93
N VAL A 50 -4.69 19.21 -0.08
CA VAL A 50 -5.30 20.54 -0.04
C VAL A 50 -5.59 20.93 1.41
N ALA A 51 -5.26 22.14 1.80
CA ALA A 51 -5.52 22.66 3.13
C ALA A 51 -7.00 23.02 3.33
N ASP A 52 -7.48 22.95 4.57
CA ASP A 52 -8.88 23.25 4.91
C ASP A 52 -9.27 24.69 4.61
N ASP A 53 -8.39 25.62 4.91
CA ASP A 53 -8.59 27.07 4.67
C ASP A 53 -8.71 27.40 3.18
N ALA A 54 -7.93 26.71 2.33
CA ALA A 54 -8.02 26.86 0.88
C ALA A 54 -9.37 26.38 0.34
N ILE A 55 -9.94 25.32 0.92
CA ILE A 55 -11.28 24.86 0.54
C ILE A 55 -12.34 25.85 1.03
N ALA A 56 -12.22 26.32 2.27
CA ALA A 56 -13.16 27.27 2.87
C ALA A 56 -13.21 28.61 2.11
N SER A 57 -12.07 29.09 1.61
CA SER A 57 -11.94 30.33 0.82
C SER A 57 -12.29 30.17 -0.68
N GLY A 58 -12.55 28.93 -1.15
CA GLY A 58 -12.81 28.66 -2.56
C GLY A 58 -11.57 28.72 -3.46
N THR A 59 -10.36 28.78 -2.88
CA THR A 59 -9.06 28.85 -3.60
C THR A 59 -8.37 27.49 -3.70
N ALA A 60 -9.12 26.41 -3.46
CA ALA A 60 -8.59 25.05 -3.37
C ALA A 60 -7.85 24.61 -4.64
N THR A 61 -6.55 24.48 -4.54
CA THR A 61 -5.69 23.84 -5.55
C THR A 61 -4.99 22.66 -4.92
N TRP A 62 -5.12 21.48 -5.54
CA TRP A 62 -4.48 20.27 -5.05
C TRP A 62 -2.98 20.31 -5.38
N LYS A 63 -2.16 20.14 -4.35
CA LYS A 63 -0.69 20.12 -4.45
C LYS A 63 -0.21 18.67 -4.45
N ASP A 64 0.81 18.36 -5.27
CA ASP A 64 1.39 17.03 -5.34
C ASP A 64 2.11 16.68 -4.01
N VAL A 65 1.86 15.48 -3.50
CA VAL A 65 2.51 14.87 -2.33
C VAL A 65 3.47 13.77 -2.78
N THR A 66 3.06 12.99 -3.79
CA THR A 66 3.93 11.99 -4.43
C THR A 66 4.07 12.27 -5.92
N PRO A 67 5.22 11.96 -6.53
CA PRO A 67 5.39 12.07 -7.98
C PRO A 67 4.53 11.07 -8.72
N ALA A 68 4.19 11.37 -9.97
CA ALA A 68 3.62 10.42 -10.91
C ALA A 68 4.66 9.36 -11.31
N SER A 69 4.21 8.11 -11.54
CA SER A 69 5.11 6.99 -11.85
C SER A 69 4.46 5.97 -12.77
N ASP A 70 5.19 5.51 -13.78
CA ASP A 70 4.78 4.38 -14.63
C ASP A 70 4.97 3.01 -13.95
N THR A 71 5.80 2.93 -12.93
CA THR A 71 6.22 1.68 -12.28
C THR A 71 5.67 1.49 -10.88
N VAL A 72 5.09 2.54 -10.29
CA VAL A 72 4.48 2.50 -8.96
C VAL A 72 2.99 2.78 -9.09
N PHE A 73 2.17 1.85 -8.62
CA PHE A 73 0.72 2.01 -8.53
C PHE A 73 0.30 2.17 -7.07
N ILE A 74 -0.30 3.32 -6.72
CA ILE A 74 -0.80 3.56 -5.36
C ILE A 74 -2.17 2.88 -5.19
N GLU A 75 -2.24 1.87 -4.33
CA GLU A 75 -3.47 1.12 -4.03
C GLU A 75 -4.34 1.83 -2.99
N ASN A 76 -3.71 2.22 -1.89
CA ASN A 76 -4.37 2.81 -0.74
C ASN A 76 -3.41 3.70 0.04
N PHE A 77 -3.94 4.46 1.01
CA PHE A 77 -3.13 5.24 1.93
C PHE A 77 -3.89 5.44 3.23
N LYS A 78 -3.16 5.75 4.30
CA LYS A 78 -3.70 6.19 5.58
C LYS A 78 -2.84 7.32 6.13
N PRO A 79 -3.38 8.53 6.34
CA PRO A 79 -2.66 9.60 7.02
C PRO A 79 -2.65 9.36 8.53
N PHE A 80 -1.53 9.72 9.15
CA PHE A 80 -1.28 9.75 10.57
C PHE A 80 -0.72 11.11 10.96
N ALA A 81 -0.71 11.44 12.24
CA ALA A 81 -0.05 12.64 12.73
C ALA A 81 1.45 12.61 12.39
N GLY A 82 1.84 13.48 11.43
CA GLY A 82 3.24 13.65 10.99
C GLY A 82 3.73 12.71 9.90
N PHE A 83 2.96 11.74 9.42
CA PHE A 83 3.34 10.87 8.29
C PHE A 83 2.15 10.28 7.55
N ILE A 84 2.39 9.69 6.39
CA ILE A 84 1.40 8.97 5.59
C ILE A 84 1.92 7.54 5.35
N ALA A 85 1.11 6.54 5.67
CA ALA A 85 1.35 5.16 5.25
C ALA A 85 0.73 4.96 3.86
N ILE A 86 1.52 4.50 2.90
CA ILE A 86 1.14 4.32 1.50
C ILE A 86 1.25 2.84 1.16
N ASP A 87 0.16 2.25 0.70
CA ASP A 87 0.08 0.89 0.17
C ASP A 87 0.18 0.98 -1.35
N GLN A 88 1.20 0.35 -1.94
CA GLN A 88 1.49 0.47 -3.37
C GLN A 88 2.00 -0.84 -3.96
N ARG A 89 1.89 -0.96 -5.29
CA ARG A 89 2.55 -2.02 -6.06
C ARG A 89 3.80 -1.47 -6.72
N GLU A 90 4.89 -2.19 -6.57
CA GLU A 90 6.18 -1.87 -7.16
C GLU A 90 6.98 -3.16 -7.37
N GLY A 91 7.61 -3.34 -8.54
CA GLY A 91 8.43 -4.51 -8.82
C GLY A 91 7.70 -5.86 -8.71
N GLY A 92 6.37 -5.90 -8.94
CA GLY A 92 5.55 -7.10 -8.81
C GLY A 92 5.16 -7.46 -7.37
N ASN A 93 5.59 -6.72 -6.36
CA ASN A 93 5.16 -6.88 -4.97
C ASN A 93 4.19 -5.77 -4.55
N ARG A 94 3.36 -6.07 -3.56
CA ARG A 94 2.58 -5.08 -2.85
C ARG A 94 3.34 -4.71 -1.58
N ILE A 95 3.72 -3.45 -1.45
CA ILE A 95 4.61 -2.93 -0.42
C ILE A 95 3.96 -1.78 0.33
N ILE A 96 4.47 -1.48 1.51
CA ILE A 96 4.06 -0.31 2.29
C ILE A 96 5.26 0.64 2.40
N ARG A 97 5.02 1.93 2.15
CA ARG A 97 5.96 3.02 2.39
C ARG A 97 5.42 3.96 3.44
N LEU A 98 6.31 4.47 4.27
CA LEU A 98 6.01 5.48 5.29
C LEU A 98 6.65 6.79 4.82
N LEU A 99 5.80 7.78 4.49
CA LEU A 99 6.22 9.09 4.00
C LEU A 99 6.05 10.10 5.13
N ASP A 100 7.14 10.68 5.62
CA ASP A 100 7.10 11.69 6.66
C ASP A 100 6.78 13.09 6.12
N SER A 101 6.58 14.05 7.05
CA SER A 101 6.27 15.45 6.71
C SER A 101 7.43 16.18 6.01
N ALA A 102 8.65 15.68 6.10
CA ALA A 102 9.82 16.21 5.39
C ALA A 102 9.96 15.63 3.97
N GLY A 103 9.07 14.73 3.55
CA GLY A 103 9.11 14.09 2.25
C GLY A 103 10.04 12.86 2.18
N LYS A 104 10.61 12.44 3.31
CA LYS A 104 11.41 11.22 3.36
C LYS A 104 10.49 9.99 3.33
N SER A 105 10.74 9.10 2.39
CA SER A 105 9.97 7.87 2.22
C SER A 105 10.82 6.64 2.54
N LEU A 106 10.32 5.80 3.46
CA LEU A 106 10.97 4.56 3.88
C LEU A 106 10.04 3.37 3.58
N PRO A 107 10.53 2.32 2.87
CA PRO A 107 9.77 1.10 2.70
C PRO A 107 9.74 0.31 4.02
N VAL A 108 8.61 -0.31 4.32
CA VAL A 108 8.53 -1.33 5.38
C VAL A 108 9.32 -2.55 4.91
N LYS A 109 10.21 -3.05 5.76
CA LYS A 109 11.09 -4.18 5.45
C LYS A 109 10.27 -5.44 5.17
N ALA A 110 10.59 -6.13 4.06
CA ALA A 110 10.12 -7.47 3.75
C ALA A 110 11.21 -8.51 4.04
N ASP A 111 10.79 -9.71 4.39
CA ASP A 111 11.71 -10.79 4.74
C ASP A 111 11.93 -11.79 3.57
N GLU A 112 11.12 -11.67 2.51
CA GLU A 112 11.11 -12.58 1.37
C GLU A 112 11.08 -11.79 0.04
N PRO A 113 11.57 -12.38 -1.07
CA PRO A 113 11.60 -11.69 -2.36
C PRO A 113 10.22 -11.60 -3.05
N ALA A 114 9.31 -12.52 -2.74
CA ALA A 114 7.95 -12.57 -3.29
C ALA A 114 6.95 -12.59 -2.14
N TYR A 115 6.27 -11.47 -1.92
CA TYR A 115 5.37 -11.27 -0.78
C TYR A 115 4.24 -10.29 -1.13
N ARG A 116 3.29 -10.19 -0.23
CA ARG A 116 2.25 -9.18 -0.23
C ARG A 116 2.19 -8.51 1.13
N MET A 117 2.20 -7.19 1.15
CA MET A 117 1.79 -6.38 2.28
C MET A 117 0.51 -5.62 1.95
N ALA A 118 -0.30 -5.32 2.95
CA ALA A 118 -1.44 -4.43 2.81
C ALA A 118 -1.70 -3.70 4.13
N LEU A 119 -2.07 -2.44 4.06
CA LEU A 119 -2.55 -1.74 5.26
C LEU A 119 -3.77 -2.47 5.81
N ASP A 120 -3.79 -2.65 7.12
CA ASP A 120 -4.92 -3.17 7.88
C ASP A 120 -5.70 -2.01 8.53
N VAL A 121 -6.62 -2.29 9.41
CA VAL A 121 -7.39 -1.29 10.14
C VAL A 121 -6.47 -0.45 11.03
N ASN A 122 -6.49 0.87 10.84
CA ASN A 122 -5.69 1.86 11.55
C ASN A 122 -6.58 3.05 11.91
N GLU A 123 -7.36 2.94 12.98
CA GLU A 123 -8.32 3.96 13.39
C GLU A 123 -7.73 5.07 14.27
N GLU A 124 -6.58 4.80 14.91
CA GLU A 124 -5.92 5.76 15.79
C GLU A 124 -4.87 6.56 15.01
N PRO A 125 -5.13 7.84 14.70
CA PRO A 125 -4.23 8.65 13.88
C PRO A 125 -2.99 9.15 14.62
N ASP A 126 -3.04 9.26 15.96
CA ASP A 126 -1.98 9.86 16.79
C ASP A 126 -0.91 8.84 17.23
N THR A 127 -0.97 7.62 16.72
CA THR A 127 -0.01 6.58 17.02
C THR A 127 1.16 6.56 16.02
N PRO A 128 2.39 6.24 16.44
CA PRO A 128 3.48 5.95 15.51
C PRO A 128 3.42 4.54 14.93
N TRP A 129 2.47 3.70 15.37
CA TRP A 129 2.36 2.31 14.96
C TRP A 129 1.39 2.15 13.80
N VAL A 130 1.87 1.56 12.72
CA VAL A 130 1.07 1.23 11.53
C VAL A 130 0.80 -0.26 11.49
N ARG A 131 -0.47 -0.65 11.51
CA ARG A 131 -0.89 -2.03 11.38
C ARG A 131 -1.01 -2.43 9.93
N TYR A 132 -0.47 -3.61 9.62
CA TYR A 132 -0.51 -4.17 8.28
C TYR A 132 -0.52 -5.69 8.29
N THR A 133 -1.00 -6.29 7.22
CA THR A 133 -0.89 -7.71 6.96
C THR A 133 0.30 -7.99 6.06
N TYR A 134 0.97 -9.09 6.31
CA TYR A 134 2.05 -9.65 5.49
C TYR A 134 1.78 -11.12 5.23
N GLY A 135 2.13 -11.58 4.07
CA GLY A 135 2.10 -13.01 3.72
C GLY A 135 2.84 -13.29 2.41
N SER A 136 3.23 -14.53 2.23
CA SER A 136 3.86 -15.01 1.01
C SER A 136 3.32 -16.38 0.62
N LEU A 137 3.93 -17.02 -0.36
CA LEU A 137 3.65 -18.43 -0.67
C LEU A 137 4.20 -19.39 0.40
N VAL A 138 5.03 -18.88 1.31
CA VAL A 138 5.66 -19.66 2.40
C VAL A 138 5.20 -19.15 3.76
N THR A 139 5.16 -17.83 3.97
CA THR A 139 4.76 -17.25 5.25
C THR A 139 3.24 -17.13 5.34
N PRO A 140 2.59 -17.77 6.33
CA PRO A 140 1.18 -17.60 6.61
C PRO A 140 0.81 -16.12 6.85
N THR A 141 -0.43 -15.76 6.56
CA THR A 141 -0.89 -14.39 6.79
C THR A 141 -0.63 -13.98 8.24
N THR A 142 0.15 -12.94 8.40
CA THR A 142 0.58 -12.41 9.70
C THR A 142 0.21 -10.94 9.80
N THR A 143 -0.41 -10.56 10.91
CA THR A 143 -0.67 -9.16 11.23
C THR A 143 0.50 -8.62 12.05
N TYR A 144 1.07 -7.53 11.55
CA TYR A 144 2.16 -6.80 12.18
C TYR A 144 1.74 -5.38 12.53
N GLU A 145 2.51 -4.77 13.40
CA GLU A 145 2.66 -3.33 13.50
C GLU A 145 4.11 -2.93 13.28
N VAL A 146 4.31 -1.82 12.60
CA VAL A 146 5.62 -1.17 12.41
C VAL A 146 5.59 0.24 12.99
N ASN A 147 6.62 0.58 13.75
CA ASN A 147 6.80 1.94 14.25
C ASN A 147 7.38 2.82 13.14
N ALA A 148 6.67 3.86 12.75
CA ALA A 148 7.05 4.75 11.65
C ALA A 148 8.34 5.57 11.94
N LYS A 149 8.71 5.75 13.21
CA LYS A 149 9.89 6.50 13.62
C LYS A 149 11.13 5.63 13.71
N THR A 150 11.00 4.42 14.25
CA THR A 150 12.14 3.52 14.55
C THR A 150 12.31 2.40 13.53
N GLY A 151 11.25 2.04 12.77
CA GLY A 151 11.22 0.87 11.91
C GLY A 151 11.05 -0.45 12.68
N GLU A 152 10.90 -0.40 14.00
CA GLU A 152 10.65 -1.58 14.83
C GLU A 152 9.36 -2.27 14.39
N ARG A 153 9.40 -3.60 14.28
CA ARG A 153 8.23 -4.42 13.94
C ARG A 153 7.85 -5.32 15.10
N ARG A 154 6.56 -5.48 15.33
CA ARG A 154 6.01 -6.46 16.27
C ARG A 154 4.92 -7.29 15.62
N VAL A 155 4.90 -8.58 15.93
CA VAL A 155 3.86 -9.52 15.49
C VAL A 155 2.68 -9.38 16.43
N LEU A 156 1.48 -9.19 15.87
CA LEU A 156 0.23 -9.21 16.62
C LEU A 156 -0.47 -10.57 16.51
N LYS A 157 -0.47 -11.14 15.30
CA LYS A 157 -1.16 -12.41 15.06
C LYS A 157 -0.55 -13.12 13.86
N VAL A 158 -0.38 -14.43 13.98
CA VAL A 158 -0.06 -15.33 12.88
C VAL A 158 -1.27 -16.21 12.62
N ALA A 159 -1.71 -16.33 11.37
CA ALA A 159 -2.76 -17.28 11.00
C ALA A 159 -2.27 -18.71 11.23
N PRO A 160 -2.96 -19.53 12.02
CA PRO A 160 -2.52 -20.89 12.27
C PRO A 160 -2.69 -21.77 11.02
N VAL A 161 -1.66 -22.57 10.70
CA VAL A 161 -1.70 -23.56 9.65
C VAL A 161 -1.22 -24.89 10.23
N PRO A 162 -2.13 -25.75 10.74
CA PRO A 162 -1.76 -27.00 11.39
C PRO A 162 -0.93 -27.91 10.50
N GLY A 163 0.13 -28.48 11.03
CA GLY A 163 1.01 -29.41 10.30
C GLY A 163 1.93 -28.77 9.25
N TYR A 164 1.95 -27.44 9.15
CA TYR A 164 2.81 -26.70 8.23
C TYR A 164 4.03 -26.11 8.93
N ASP A 165 5.21 -26.32 8.34
CA ASP A 165 6.45 -25.69 8.76
C ASP A 165 7.04 -24.91 7.58
N PRO A 166 7.05 -23.57 7.64
CA PRO A 166 7.59 -22.70 6.58
C PRO A 166 9.09 -22.94 6.35
N ALA A 167 9.83 -23.42 7.37
CA ALA A 167 11.25 -23.68 7.25
C ALA A 167 11.59 -24.75 6.18
N ASN A 168 10.61 -25.57 5.78
CA ASN A 168 10.78 -26.60 4.76
C ASN A 168 10.65 -26.09 3.32
N TYR A 169 10.31 -24.82 3.12
CA TYR A 169 10.01 -24.26 1.80
C TYR A 169 10.88 -23.07 1.47
N VAL A 170 10.95 -22.75 0.18
CA VAL A 170 11.66 -21.59 -0.35
C VAL A 170 10.71 -20.85 -1.29
N THR A 171 10.72 -19.54 -1.23
CA THR A 171 10.06 -18.68 -2.23
C THR A 171 11.08 -17.84 -2.98
N GLU A 172 10.85 -17.68 -4.27
CA GLU A 172 11.70 -16.88 -5.15
C GLU A 172 10.83 -15.94 -6.00
N ARG A 173 11.43 -14.84 -6.44
CA ARG A 173 10.92 -13.98 -7.48
C ARG A 173 11.79 -14.15 -8.71
N VAL A 174 11.21 -14.66 -9.79
CA VAL A 174 11.87 -14.73 -11.10
C VAL A 174 11.14 -13.85 -12.10
N TRP A 175 11.81 -13.48 -13.17
CA TRP A 175 11.26 -12.65 -14.23
C TRP A 175 11.24 -13.41 -15.53
N ALA A 176 10.04 -13.66 -16.06
CA ALA A 176 9.85 -14.17 -17.40
C ALA A 176 9.82 -13.01 -18.40
N THR A 177 10.25 -13.27 -19.63
CA THR A 177 10.12 -12.29 -20.71
C THR A 177 9.04 -12.78 -21.68
N ALA A 178 7.99 -11.98 -21.84
CA ALA A 178 6.93 -12.25 -22.80
C ALA A 178 7.44 -12.07 -24.25
N ARG A 179 6.65 -12.52 -25.23
CA ARG A 179 7.02 -12.43 -26.65
C ARG A 179 7.22 -10.99 -27.14
N ASP A 180 6.54 -10.04 -26.56
CA ASP A 180 6.66 -8.59 -26.82
C ASP A 180 7.78 -7.90 -26.04
N GLY A 181 8.59 -8.66 -25.28
CA GLY A 181 9.67 -8.14 -24.44
C GLY A 181 9.24 -7.73 -23.03
N THR A 182 7.95 -7.73 -22.70
CA THR A 182 7.46 -7.35 -21.38
C THR A 182 7.99 -8.28 -20.29
N LYS A 183 8.48 -7.70 -19.20
CA LYS A 183 8.96 -8.45 -18.04
C LYS A 183 7.79 -8.79 -17.12
N ILE A 184 7.58 -10.09 -16.89
CA ILE A 184 6.51 -10.63 -16.07
C ILE A 184 7.10 -11.17 -14.78
N PRO A 185 6.70 -10.64 -13.61
CA PRO A 185 7.13 -11.17 -12.32
C PRO A 185 6.42 -12.51 -12.03
N VAL A 186 7.19 -13.51 -11.69
CA VAL A 186 6.68 -14.85 -11.33
C VAL A 186 7.12 -15.19 -9.91
N SER A 187 6.16 -15.51 -9.05
CA SER A 187 6.44 -16.04 -7.71
C SER A 187 6.55 -17.55 -7.78
N VAL A 188 7.64 -18.09 -7.26
CA VAL A 188 7.90 -19.53 -7.26
C VAL A 188 8.01 -20.00 -5.82
N VAL A 189 7.43 -21.15 -5.51
CA VAL A 189 7.56 -21.83 -4.22
C VAL A 189 7.88 -23.29 -4.44
N TYR A 190 8.78 -23.84 -3.63
CA TYR A 190 9.11 -25.26 -3.67
C TYR A 190 9.64 -25.73 -2.31
N LYS A 191 9.55 -27.04 -2.08
CA LYS A 191 10.12 -27.68 -0.88
C LYS A 191 11.65 -27.72 -0.99
N LYS A 192 12.37 -27.45 0.09
CA LYS A 192 13.82 -27.59 0.14
C LYS A 192 14.26 -28.99 -0.30
N GLY A 193 15.31 -29.07 -1.11
CA GLY A 193 15.83 -30.35 -1.64
C GLY A 193 15.15 -30.84 -2.93
N VAL A 194 14.14 -30.14 -3.46
CA VAL A 194 13.60 -30.44 -4.78
C VAL A 194 14.68 -30.28 -5.85
N LYS A 195 14.86 -31.29 -6.70
CA LYS A 195 15.77 -31.22 -7.85
C LYS A 195 15.16 -30.28 -8.91
N ARG A 196 15.97 -29.34 -9.38
CA ARG A 196 15.56 -28.36 -10.41
C ARG A 196 16.09 -28.79 -11.80
N ASP A 197 15.86 -30.03 -12.16
CA ASP A 197 16.33 -30.68 -13.40
C ASP A 197 15.21 -30.87 -14.44
N GLY A 198 14.03 -30.30 -14.19
CA GLY A 198 12.86 -30.41 -15.06
C GLY A 198 12.02 -31.68 -14.85
N THR A 199 12.37 -32.55 -13.91
CA THR A 199 11.62 -33.80 -13.64
C THR A 199 10.54 -33.61 -12.58
N ALA A 200 10.60 -32.55 -11.76
CA ALA A 200 9.60 -32.27 -10.74
C ALA A 200 8.27 -31.82 -11.37
N PRO A 201 7.11 -32.28 -10.87
CA PRO A 201 5.81 -31.76 -11.30
C PRO A 201 5.71 -30.26 -11.06
N LEU A 202 5.16 -29.52 -12.03
CA LEU A 202 4.94 -28.08 -11.94
C LEU A 202 3.43 -27.79 -11.89
N PHE A 203 2.99 -27.04 -10.89
CA PHE A 203 1.69 -26.42 -10.87
C PHE A 203 1.84 -24.93 -11.20
N GLN A 204 1.26 -24.52 -12.33
CA GLN A 204 1.26 -23.11 -12.76
C GLN A 204 -0.14 -22.52 -12.55
N TYR A 205 -0.20 -21.38 -11.87
CA TYR A 205 -1.41 -20.60 -11.67
C TYR A 205 -1.23 -19.19 -12.24
N ALA A 206 -2.15 -18.81 -13.10
CA ALA A 206 -2.26 -17.44 -13.63
C ALA A 206 -3.73 -17.15 -13.89
N TYR A 207 -4.11 -15.89 -13.81
CA TYR A 207 -5.45 -15.43 -14.17
C TYR A 207 -5.38 -14.12 -14.94
N GLY A 208 -6.38 -13.88 -15.79
CA GLY A 208 -6.63 -12.59 -16.44
C GLY A 208 -7.49 -11.68 -15.55
N SER A 209 -7.44 -10.39 -15.77
CA SER A 209 -8.30 -9.37 -15.14
C SER A 209 -9.37 -8.90 -16.12
#